data_bf7b53c6670e6c1bbd01c56c0b47b57c
#
_entry.id   bf7b53c6670e6c1bbd01c56c0b47b57c
#
_cell.length_a   1.000
_cell.length_b   1.000
_cell.length_c   1.000
_cell.angle_alpha   90.00
_cell.angle_beta   90.00
_cell.angle_gamma   90.00
#
_symmetry.space_group_name_H-M   'P 1'
#
loop_
_entity.id
_entity.type
_entity.pdbx_description
1 polymer ?
#
loop_
_entity_poly.entity_id
_entity_poly.type
_entity_poly.pdbx_seq_one_letter_code
_entity_poly.pdbx_strand_id
1 'polypeptide(L)'
;MWIRVALDKESIQYFNPIGFSYVAGKNSEEYYFDESVAEALEADGFLTEMWNKLDALFDWGDCDFFLPDRCMVFKTWLETRLQKEVNPIIRPVYEVMLDYAEKAITFDTGISFDF
;
A
#
# COMPACT_ATOMS: atom_id res chain seq x y z
N MET A 1 4.88 0.17 11.16
CA MET A 1 4.65 -0.09 9.73
C MET A 1 4.17 1.19 9.07
N TRP A 2 4.72 1.48 7.91
CA TRP A 2 4.44 2.71 7.18
C TRP A 2 3.89 2.42 5.80
N ILE A 3 2.92 3.23 5.38
CA ILE A 3 2.45 3.28 4.00
C ILE A 3 2.68 4.72 3.53
N ARG A 4 3.27 4.87 2.33
CA ARG A 4 3.57 6.19 1.76
C ARG A 4 3.11 6.26 0.32
N VAL A 5 2.61 7.42 -0.08
CA VAL A 5 2.28 7.70 -1.49
C VAL A 5 3.02 8.95 -1.93
N ALA A 6 3.63 8.90 -3.11
CA ALA A 6 4.25 10.06 -3.72
C ALA A 6 3.19 10.88 -4.46
N LEU A 7 3.23 12.19 -4.31
CA LEU A 7 2.34 13.12 -5.00
C LEU A 7 2.99 13.73 -6.26
N ASP A 8 4.26 13.43 -6.50
CA ASP A 8 4.98 13.72 -7.74
C ASP A 8 6.07 12.68 -7.96
N LYS A 9 6.62 12.62 -9.17
CA LYS A 9 7.64 11.62 -9.54
C LYS A 9 8.99 11.88 -8.88
N GLU A 10 9.27 13.12 -8.49
CA GLU A 10 10.51 13.48 -7.79
C GLU A 10 10.57 12.90 -6.38
N SER A 11 9.42 12.57 -5.82
CA SER A 11 9.30 11.94 -4.51
C SER A 11 9.46 10.42 -4.53
N ILE A 12 9.82 9.84 -5.67
CA ILE A 12 10.13 8.42 -5.79
C ILE A 12 11.63 8.25 -5.99
N GLN A 13 12.24 7.40 -5.18
CA GLN A 13 13.64 7.00 -5.35
C GLN A 13 13.71 5.66 -6.07
N TYR A 14 14.52 5.59 -7.11
CA TYR A 14 14.75 4.38 -7.88
C TYR A 14 16.17 3.89 -7.64
N PHE A 15 16.31 2.62 -7.32
CA PHE A 15 17.61 1.98 -7.16
C PHE A 15 17.88 1.03 -8.32
N ASN A 16 18.77 1.46 -9.23
CA ASN A 16 19.31 0.61 -10.28
C ASN A 16 20.64 -0.01 -9.81
N PRO A 17 20.94 -1.28 -10.14
CA PRO A 17 20.24 -2.17 -11.08
C PRO A 17 19.17 -3.08 -10.46
N ILE A 18 18.89 -2.97 -9.17
CA ILE A 18 18.00 -3.91 -8.46
C ILE A 18 16.51 -3.69 -8.75
N GLY A 19 16.15 -2.61 -9.43
CA GLY A 19 14.75 -2.33 -9.76
C GLY A 19 13.86 -2.04 -8.56
N PHE A 20 14.44 -1.70 -7.43
CA PHE A 20 13.73 -1.36 -6.21
C PHE A 20 13.34 0.12 -6.21
N SER A 21 12.14 0.42 -5.73
CA SER A 21 11.67 1.81 -5.61
C SER A 21 11.02 2.03 -4.26
N TYR A 22 11.09 3.26 -3.77
CA TYR A 22 10.36 3.65 -2.56
C TYR A 22 10.01 5.14 -2.61
N VAL A 23 8.99 5.52 -1.83
CA VAL A 23 8.62 6.93 -1.66
C VAL A 23 9.57 7.57 -0.64
N ALA A 24 10.28 8.61 -1.07
CA ALA A 24 11.23 9.32 -0.23
C ALA A 24 11.35 10.76 -0.71
N GLY A 25 10.33 11.54 -0.55
CA GLY A 25 10.36 12.91 -1.01
C GLY A 25 9.52 13.81 -0.15
N LYS A 26 9.62 15.12 -0.44
CA LYS A 26 8.93 16.15 0.32
C LYS A 26 7.44 16.23 -0.01
N ASN A 27 7.08 15.83 -1.24
CA ASN A 27 5.71 15.88 -1.70
C ASN A 27 5.10 14.47 -1.67
N SER A 28 4.82 14.02 -0.47
CA SER A 28 4.27 12.69 -0.20
C SER A 28 3.37 12.73 1.02
N GLU A 29 2.55 11.70 1.15
CA GLU A 29 1.76 11.46 2.35
C GLU A 29 2.18 10.15 2.96
N GLU A 30 2.05 10.02 4.28
CA GLU A 30 2.43 8.81 5.00
C GLU A 30 1.42 8.49 6.10
N TYR A 31 1.31 7.20 6.39
CA TYR A 31 0.44 6.67 7.43
C TYR A 31 1.16 5.57 8.18
N TYR A 32 1.10 5.63 9.51
CA TYR A 32 1.71 4.65 10.39
C TYR A 32 0.63 3.78 11.08
N PHE A 33 0.91 2.51 11.23
CA PHE A 33 0.14 1.62 12.12
C PHE A 33 1.08 0.68 12.87
N ASP A 34 0.66 0.23 14.05
CA ASP A 34 1.47 -0.57 14.95
C ASP A 34 1.27 -2.09 14.75
N GLU A 35 1.99 -2.88 15.55
CA GLU A 35 1.94 -4.34 15.47
C GLU A 35 0.56 -4.92 15.74
N SER A 36 -0.24 -4.31 16.62
CA SER A 36 -1.58 -4.81 16.93
C SER A 36 -2.50 -4.70 15.70
N VAL A 37 -2.37 -3.63 14.94
CA VAL A 37 -3.10 -3.44 13.67
C VAL A 37 -2.56 -4.40 12.62
N ALA A 38 -1.24 -4.60 12.55
CA ALA A 38 -0.62 -5.56 11.64
C ALA A 38 -1.14 -6.98 11.87
N GLU A 39 -1.25 -7.41 13.12
CA GLU A 39 -1.81 -8.72 13.47
C GLU A 39 -3.28 -8.85 13.02
N ALA A 40 -4.06 -7.80 13.18
CA ALA A 40 -5.45 -7.78 12.73
C ALA A 40 -5.57 -7.82 11.20
N LEU A 41 -4.67 -7.15 10.47
CA LEU A 41 -4.59 -7.24 9.00
C LEU A 41 -4.27 -8.65 8.55
N GLU A 42 -3.31 -9.30 9.17
CA GLU A 42 -2.94 -10.68 8.87
C GLU A 42 -4.11 -11.63 9.14
N ALA A 43 -4.80 -11.46 10.25
CA ALA A 43 -5.98 -12.24 10.60
C ALA A 43 -7.14 -12.03 9.61
N ASP A 44 -7.23 -10.86 8.98
CA ASP A 44 -8.21 -10.56 7.92
C ASP A 44 -7.85 -11.21 6.58
N GLY A 45 -6.66 -11.81 6.47
CA GLY A 45 -6.20 -12.46 5.26
C GLY A 45 -5.52 -11.53 4.26
N PHE A 46 -5.14 -10.32 4.67
CA PHE A 46 -4.57 -9.32 3.77
C PHE A 46 -3.34 -9.83 3.01
N LEU A 47 -2.40 -10.46 3.72
CA LEU A 47 -1.16 -10.94 3.10
C LEU A 47 -1.44 -12.01 2.04
N THR A 48 -2.35 -12.95 2.36
CA THR A 48 -2.76 -14.02 1.44
C THR A 48 -3.47 -13.45 0.21
N GLU A 49 -4.36 -12.48 0.41
CA GLU A 49 -5.09 -11.83 -0.69
C GLU A 49 -4.15 -11.05 -1.61
N MET A 50 -3.17 -10.35 -1.05
CA MET A 50 -2.18 -9.63 -1.86
C MET A 50 -1.35 -10.59 -2.70
N TRP A 51 -0.95 -11.73 -2.16
CA TRP A 51 -0.26 -12.77 -2.92
C TRP A 51 -1.14 -13.30 -4.05
N ASN A 52 -2.38 -13.66 -3.75
CA ASN A 52 -3.29 -14.29 -4.73
C ASN A 52 -3.77 -13.32 -5.82
N LYS A 53 -3.97 -12.04 -5.50
CA LYS A 53 -4.59 -11.06 -6.41
C LYS A 53 -3.59 -10.17 -7.13
N LEU A 54 -2.44 -9.90 -6.51
CA LEU A 54 -1.46 -8.95 -7.03
C LEU A 54 -0.06 -9.56 -7.21
N ASP A 55 0.13 -10.85 -6.95
CA ASP A 55 1.45 -11.50 -6.91
C ASP A 55 2.42 -10.72 -5.99
N ALA A 56 1.90 -10.11 -4.95
CA ALA A 56 2.66 -9.30 -4.03
C ALA A 56 2.97 -10.08 -2.77
N LEU A 57 4.23 -10.45 -2.59
CA LEU A 57 4.70 -11.16 -1.41
C LEU A 57 5.02 -10.16 -0.31
N PHE A 58 4.00 -9.73 0.41
CA PHE A 58 4.19 -8.91 1.61
C PHE A 58 4.68 -9.77 2.77
N ASP A 59 5.64 -9.25 3.49
CA ASP A 59 6.12 -9.84 4.73
C ASP A 59 6.47 -8.73 5.73
N TRP A 60 6.33 -9.02 7.01
CA TRP A 60 6.69 -8.07 8.06
C TRP A 60 8.21 -7.92 8.12
N GLY A 61 8.68 -6.68 8.12
CA GLY A 61 10.10 -6.36 8.06
C GLY A 61 10.64 -6.20 6.64
N ASP A 62 9.76 -6.19 5.65
CA ASP A 62 10.14 -6.06 4.25
C ASP A 62 9.51 -4.82 3.62
N CYS A 63 9.99 -4.44 2.43
CA CYS A 63 9.50 -3.28 1.69
C CYS A 63 8.92 -3.70 0.35
N ASP A 64 7.80 -3.10 -0.03
CA ASP A 64 7.13 -3.32 -1.31
C ASP A 64 6.77 -1.99 -1.95
N PHE A 65 6.61 -1.99 -3.26
CA PHE A 65 6.24 -0.81 -4.03
C PHE A 65 5.25 -1.19 -5.13
N PHE A 66 4.14 -0.44 -5.20
CA PHE A 66 3.13 -0.61 -6.25
C PHE A 66 3.16 0.58 -7.21
N LEU A 67 3.39 0.29 -8.49
CA LEU A 67 3.21 1.24 -9.59
C LEU A 67 1.72 1.44 -9.89
N PRO A 68 1.34 2.46 -10.68
CA PRO A 68 -0.07 2.77 -10.93
C PRO A 68 -0.92 1.63 -11.47
N ASP A 69 -0.36 0.77 -12.31
CA ASP A 69 -1.08 -0.39 -12.86
C ASP A 69 -1.49 -1.37 -11.76
N ARG A 70 -0.61 -1.65 -10.81
CA ARG A 70 -0.94 -2.44 -9.61
C ARG A 70 -1.90 -1.69 -8.69
N CYS A 71 -1.76 -0.38 -8.57
CA CYS A 71 -2.67 0.43 -7.78
C CYS A 71 -4.11 0.35 -8.27
N MET A 72 -4.33 0.19 -9.58
CA MET A 72 -5.67 0.01 -10.14
C MET A 72 -6.30 -1.30 -9.67
N VAL A 73 -5.55 -2.39 -9.68
CA VAL A 73 -6.02 -3.70 -9.17
C VAL A 73 -6.23 -3.63 -7.67
N PHE A 74 -5.31 -3.02 -6.95
CA PHE A 74 -5.39 -2.83 -5.50
C PHE A 74 -6.61 -2.01 -5.10
N LYS A 75 -6.87 -0.92 -5.80
CA LYS A 75 -8.05 -0.08 -5.60
C LYS A 75 -9.33 -0.89 -5.73
N THR A 76 -9.47 -1.68 -6.77
CA THR A 76 -10.64 -2.53 -7.01
C THR A 76 -10.84 -3.53 -5.88
N TRP A 77 -9.75 -4.16 -5.42
CA TRP A 77 -9.81 -5.08 -4.29
C TRP A 77 -10.27 -4.38 -3.02
N LEU A 78 -9.73 -3.20 -2.73
CA LEU A 78 -10.08 -2.42 -1.54
C LEU A 78 -11.54 -1.96 -1.57
N GLU A 79 -12.03 -1.49 -2.71
CA GLU A 79 -13.43 -1.09 -2.87
C GLU A 79 -14.37 -2.26 -2.59
N THR A 80 -14.05 -3.42 -3.10
CA THR A 80 -14.85 -4.65 -2.85
C THR A 80 -14.78 -5.06 -1.39
N ARG A 81 -13.57 -5.03 -0.81
CA ARG A 81 -13.40 -5.42 0.61
C ARG A 81 -14.13 -4.50 1.56
N LEU A 82 -14.14 -3.19 1.28
CA LEU A 82 -14.80 -2.19 2.13
C LEU A 82 -16.33 -2.20 2.04
N GLN A 83 -16.90 -2.87 1.04
CA GLN A 83 -18.35 -3.08 0.96
C GLN A 83 -18.88 -4.11 1.96
N LYS A 84 -17.99 -4.91 2.51
CA LYS A 84 -18.33 -5.94 3.52
C LYS A 84 -17.98 -5.44 4.90
N GLU A 85 -18.41 -6.18 5.92
CA GLU A 85 -18.04 -5.88 7.29
C GLU A 85 -16.53 -6.04 7.48
N VAL A 86 -15.89 -5.02 8.07
CA VAL A 86 -14.47 -4.97 8.32
C VAL A 86 -14.25 -4.67 9.80
N ASN A 87 -13.29 -5.36 10.42
CA ASN A 87 -12.87 -5.07 11.77
C ASN A 87 -12.56 -3.58 11.92
N PRO A 88 -13.18 -2.86 12.88
CA PRO A 88 -12.96 -1.42 13.06
C PRO A 88 -11.51 -1.03 13.30
N ILE A 89 -10.67 -1.95 13.77
CA ILE A 89 -9.24 -1.70 14.00
C ILE A 89 -8.49 -1.51 12.67
N ILE A 90 -8.87 -2.25 11.62
CA ILE A 90 -8.17 -2.22 10.33
C ILE A 90 -8.90 -1.40 9.26
N ARG A 91 -10.15 -1.05 9.47
CA ARG A 91 -10.89 -0.25 8.49
C ARG A 91 -10.19 1.06 8.12
N PRO A 92 -9.67 1.85 9.07
CA PRO A 92 -8.92 3.06 8.73
C PRO A 92 -7.71 2.80 7.84
N VAL A 93 -7.03 1.67 8.04
CA VAL A 93 -5.87 1.29 7.20
C VAL A 93 -6.30 1.04 5.76
N TYR A 94 -7.38 0.28 5.56
CA TYR A 94 -7.92 0.03 4.21
C TYR A 94 -8.39 1.31 3.53
N GLU A 95 -9.00 2.22 4.29
CA GLU A 95 -9.44 3.51 3.75
C GLU A 95 -8.26 4.37 3.32
N VAL A 96 -7.18 4.39 4.08
CA VAL A 96 -5.94 5.08 3.70
C VAL A 96 -5.31 4.44 2.48
N MET A 97 -5.25 3.11 2.44
CA MET A 97 -4.72 2.39 1.27
C MET A 97 -5.51 2.74 0.00
N LEU A 98 -6.84 2.82 0.10
CA LEU A 98 -7.70 3.21 -1.02
C LEU A 98 -7.41 4.65 -1.47
N ASP A 99 -7.34 5.59 -0.53
CA ASP A 99 -7.01 6.98 -0.82
C ASP A 99 -5.64 7.09 -1.50
N TYR A 100 -4.64 6.37 -1.01
CA TYR A 100 -3.30 6.39 -1.58
C TYR A 100 -3.24 5.71 -2.95
N ALA A 101 -4.00 4.65 -3.17
CA ALA A 101 -4.10 4.04 -4.49
C ALA A 101 -4.68 5.01 -5.52
N GLU A 102 -5.73 5.74 -5.16
CA GLU A 102 -6.32 6.77 -6.01
C GLU A 102 -5.34 7.90 -6.31
N LYS A 103 -4.59 8.37 -5.31
CA LYS A 103 -3.56 9.39 -5.49
C LYS A 103 -2.42 8.91 -6.38
N ALA A 104 -1.94 7.69 -6.17
CA ALA A 104 -0.89 7.11 -7.01
C ALA A 104 -1.32 7.03 -8.48
N ILE A 105 -2.56 6.68 -8.76
CA ILE A 105 -3.11 6.65 -10.11
C ILE A 105 -3.22 8.07 -10.68
N THR A 106 -3.78 8.99 -9.92
CA THR A 106 -4.00 10.39 -10.34
C THR A 106 -2.68 11.09 -10.67
N PHE A 107 -1.66 10.89 -9.85
CA PHE A 107 -0.35 11.56 -10.01
C PHE A 107 0.64 10.73 -10.80
N ASP A 108 0.27 9.52 -11.24
CA ASP A 108 1.13 8.59 -11.97
C ASP A 108 2.42 8.31 -11.20
N THR A 109 2.29 7.93 -9.94
CA THR A 109 3.41 7.69 -9.02
C THR A 109 3.43 6.27 -8.49
N GLY A 110 3.16 6.08 -7.22
CA GLY A 110 3.15 4.77 -6.61
C GLY A 110 3.02 4.82 -5.09
N ILE A 111 2.81 3.64 -4.51
CA ILE A 111 2.71 3.46 -3.07
C ILE A 111 3.88 2.60 -2.61
N SER A 112 4.54 3.01 -1.54
CA SER A 112 5.50 2.17 -0.85
C SER A 112 4.94 1.66 0.47
N PHE A 113 5.25 0.40 0.74
CA PHE A 113 4.86 -0.30 1.96
C PHE A 113 6.13 -0.67 2.69
N ASP A 114 6.28 -0.17 3.90
CA ASP A 114 7.42 -0.46 4.79
C ASP A 114 6.87 -1.18 6.02
N PHE A 115 6.74 -2.45 5.90
CA PHE A 115 6.19 -3.34 6.90
C PHE A 115 7.30 -4.05 7.66
#